data_90e6c3ffb7e394186479d8836edd2184
#
_entry.id   90e6c3ffb7e394186479d8836edd2184
#
_cell.length_a   1.000
_cell.length_b   1.000
_cell.length_c   1.000
_cell.angle_alpha   90.00
_cell.angle_beta   90.00
_cell.angle_gamma   90.00
#
_symmetry.space_group_name_H-M   'P 1'
#
loop_
_entity.id
_entity.type
_entity.pdbx_description
1 polymer ?
#
loop_
_entity_poly.entity_id
_entity_poly.type
_entity_poly.pdbx_seq_one_letter_code
_entity_poly.pdbx_strand_id
1 'polypeptide(L)'
;DLHLLSRRQRQMCIRDSYPVEQVATPEGYAANPKLVIDFYNERRKQLLTVKPNRGHELIAELENFFDVTVVTQNVDNLHERAGSHHVIHLHGELTKVTSSWQPNNPKYIKELKPEEYEVKMGDTAADGSQLRPFIVWFGEAVPMIETAIDYAEQADIFVIIGTSLNVYPAAGLLNYVPAHVPVYLIDPKEVAITSGRHVNVIRKGASEGMCELKKMLLNETA
;
A
#
# COMPACT_ATOMS: atom_id res chain seq x y z
N ASP A 1 -0.50 12.35 -15.47
CA ASP A 1 0.88 11.93 -15.83
C ASP A 1 1.83 11.74 -14.65
N LEU A 2 1.65 12.47 -13.56
CA LEU A 2 2.46 12.31 -12.33
C LEU A 2 2.24 10.94 -11.64
N HIS A 3 1.10 10.30 -11.85
CA HIS A 3 0.82 8.95 -11.30
C HIS A 3 1.54 7.84 -12.05
N LEU A 4 1.65 7.94 -13.37
CA LEU A 4 2.48 7.03 -14.17
C LEU A 4 3.97 7.19 -13.82
N LEU A 5 4.40 8.40 -13.50
CA LEU A 5 5.75 8.68 -13.00
C LEU A 5 5.99 8.10 -11.61
N SER A 6 5.05 8.19 -10.66
CA SER A 6 5.25 7.65 -9.31
C SER A 6 5.29 6.11 -9.30
N ARG A 7 4.47 5.44 -10.12
CA ARG A 7 4.47 3.98 -10.25
C ARG A 7 5.67 3.47 -11.05
N ARG A 8 6.05 4.16 -12.14
CA ARG A 8 7.29 3.91 -12.87
C ARG A 8 8.52 4.26 -12.03
N GLN A 9 8.49 5.35 -11.26
CA GLN A 9 9.57 5.69 -10.34
C GLN A 9 9.71 4.68 -9.21
N ARG A 10 8.62 4.15 -8.62
CA ARG A 10 8.72 3.09 -7.60
C ARG A 10 9.24 1.78 -8.18
N GLN A 11 8.74 1.32 -9.32
CA GLN A 11 9.27 0.13 -9.99
C GLN A 11 10.64 0.39 -10.62
N MET A 12 10.89 1.57 -11.20
CA MET A 12 12.19 1.96 -11.72
C MET A 12 13.22 2.10 -10.61
N CYS A 13 12.91 2.82 -9.51
CA CYS A 13 13.88 3.01 -8.44
C CYS A 13 14.26 1.72 -7.71
N ILE A 14 13.36 0.73 -7.56
CA ILE A 14 13.73 -0.59 -7.03
C ILE A 14 14.57 -1.34 -8.08
N ARG A 15 14.14 -1.36 -9.35
CA ARG A 15 14.86 -2.06 -10.43
C ARG A 15 16.16 -1.40 -10.86
N ASP A 16 16.28 -0.07 -10.71
CA ASP A 16 17.44 0.67 -11.22
C ASP A 16 18.59 0.76 -10.21
N SER A 17 18.34 0.51 -8.91
CA SER A 17 19.36 0.57 -7.88
C SER A 17 19.80 -0.78 -7.34
N TYR A 18 18.82 -1.69 -7.07
CA TYR A 18 19.11 -3.02 -6.51
C TYR A 18 18.07 -4.05 -6.97
N PRO A 19 18.46 -5.32 -7.21
CA PRO A 19 17.52 -6.43 -7.40
C PRO A 19 16.59 -6.57 -6.19
N VAL A 20 15.33 -6.88 -6.44
CA VAL A 20 14.29 -7.06 -5.40
C VAL A 20 14.73 -8.10 -4.36
N GLU A 21 15.38 -9.16 -4.80
CA GLU A 21 15.88 -10.26 -3.99
C GLU A 21 16.90 -9.80 -2.94
N GLN A 22 17.62 -8.71 -3.20
CA GLN A 22 18.63 -8.17 -2.29
C GLN A 22 18.05 -7.25 -1.22
N VAL A 23 16.93 -6.56 -1.50
CA VAL A 23 16.43 -5.48 -0.63
C VAL A 23 15.01 -5.71 -0.10
N ALA A 24 14.30 -6.70 -0.61
CA ALA A 24 12.91 -6.96 -0.25
C ALA A 24 12.62 -8.46 0.01
N THR A 25 13.59 -9.19 0.55
CA THR A 25 13.45 -10.57 1.01
C THR A 25 14.17 -10.79 2.35
N PRO A 26 13.75 -11.77 3.17
CA PRO A 26 14.47 -12.16 4.38
C PRO A 26 15.91 -12.60 4.10
N GLU A 27 16.12 -13.30 2.99
CA GLU A 27 17.45 -13.79 2.56
C GLU A 27 18.37 -12.63 2.20
N GLY A 28 17.86 -11.61 1.48
CA GLY A 28 18.61 -10.41 1.15
C GLY A 28 19.01 -9.63 2.40
N TYR A 29 18.09 -9.54 3.38
CA TYR A 29 18.41 -8.93 4.68
C TYR A 29 19.45 -9.74 5.45
N ALA A 30 19.34 -11.06 5.52
CA ALA A 30 20.32 -11.90 6.20
C ALA A 30 21.72 -11.83 5.55
N ALA A 31 21.77 -11.71 4.23
CA ALA A 31 23.03 -11.60 3.48
C ALA A 31 23.70 -10.22 3.66
N ASN A 32 22.95 -9.14 3.67
CA ASN A 32 23.48 -7.77 3.80
C ASN A 32 22.48 -6.84 4.50
N PRO A 33 22.34 -6.92 5.83
CA PRO A 33 21.39 -6.09 6.57
C PRO A 33 21.66 -4.59 6.42
N LYS A 34 22.93 -4.19 6.31
CA LYS A 34 23.30 -2.79 6.12
C LYS A 34 22.75 -2.23 4.80
N LEU A 35 22.91 -2.98 3.71
CA LEU A 35 22.39 -2.57 2.40
C LEU A 35 20.87 -2.35 2.46
N VAL A 36 20.15 -3.28 3.09
CA VAL A 36 18.69 -3.20 3.20
C VAL A 36 18.27 -2.00 4.06
N ILE A 37 18.93 -1.78 5.20
CA ILE A 37 18.65 -0.64 6.07
C ILE A 37 18.89 0.67 5.31
N ASP A 38 20.03 0.82 4.64
CA ASP A 38 20.36 2.02 3.85
C ASP A 38 19.35 2.26 2.73
N PHE A 39 18.95 1.21 2.02
CA PHE A 39 17.91 1.28 0.99
C PHE A 39 16.59 1.83 1.53
N TYR A 40 16.12 1.36 2.69
CA TYR A 40 14.87 1.85 3.27
C TYR A 40 15.03 3.23 3.91
N ASN A 41 16.20 3.62 4.40
CA ASN A 41 16.48 4.98 4.83
C ASN A 41 16.34 5.97 3.68
N GLU A 42 16.91 5.66 2.50
CA GLU A 42 16.73 6.49 1.32
C GLU A 42 15.26 6.60 0.89
N ARG A 43 14.48 5.53 1.02
CA ARG A 43 13.03 5.57 0.75
C ARG A 43 12.27 6.46 1.76
N ARG A 44 12.60 6.39 3.05
CA ARG A 44 12.02 7.28 4.05
C ARG A 44 12.37 8.74 3.77
N LYS A 45 13.63 9.02 3.46
CA LYS A 45 14.07 10.36 3.06
C LYS A 45 13.29 10.88 1.87
N GLN A 46 13.11 10.06 0.84
CA GLN A 46 12.30 10.43 -0.32
C GLN A 46 10.84 10.68 0.06
N LEU A 47 10.26 9.85 0.95
CA LEU A 47 8.87 10.01 1.40
C LEU A 47 8.61 11.36 2.06
N LEU A 48 9.61 11.95 2.73
CA LEU A 48 9.50 13.28 3.34
C LEU A 48 9.29 14.40 2.29
N THR A 49 9.71 14.17 1.06
CA THR A 49 9.66 15.18 -0.02
C THR A 49 8.42 15.07 -0.90
N VAL A 50 7.71 13.94 -0.88
CA VAL A 50 6.53 13.73 -1.72
C VAL A 50 5.24 14.14 -1.01
N LYS A 51 4.22 14.47 -1.80
CA LYS A 51 2.89 14.86 -1.30
C LYS A 51 1.82 13.93 -1.85
N PRO A 52 0.68 13.78 -1.14
CA PRO A 52 -0.50 13.16 -1.71
C PRO A 52 -0.87 13.79 -3.06
N ASN A 53 -1.44 13.01 -3.93
CA ASN A 53 -1.99 13.52 -5.19
C ASN A 53 -3.51 13.61 -5.09
N ARG A 54 -4.14 14.18 -6.12
CA ARG A 54 -5.59 14.38 -6.16
C ARG A 54 -6.40 13.10 -5.98
N GLY A 55 -5.87 11.92 -6.39
CA GLY A 55 -6.52 10.63 -6.14
C GLY A 55 -6.64 10.29 -4.67
N HIS A 56 -5.57 10.50 -3.89
CA HIS A 56 -5.59 10.31 -2.43
C HIS A 56 -6.57 11.26 -1.76
N GLU A 57 -6.54 12.55 -2.16
CA GLU A 57 -7.46 13.55 -1.60
C GLU A 57 -8.93 13.22 -1.88
N LEU A 58 -9.24 12.78 -3.11
CA LEU A 58 -10.61 12.41 -3.48
C LEU A 58 -11.12 11.18 -2.71
N ILE A 59 -10.24 10.22 -2.40
CA ILE A 59 -10.60 9.08 -1.54
C ILE A 59 -10.96 9.57 -0.13
N ALA A 60 -10.14 10.44 0.45
CA ALA A 60 -10.44 11.04 1.76
C ALA A 60 -11.73 11.89 1.74
N GLU A 61 -11.98 12.64 0.66
CA GLU A 61 -13.23 13.41 0.49
C GLU A 61 -14.49 12.52 0.45
N LEU A 62 -14.38 11.27 -0.01
CA LEU A 62 -15.52 10.33 -0.01
C LEU A 62 -15.97 9.96 1.40
N GLU A 63 -15.12 10.06 2.41
CA GLU A 63 -15.48 9.82 3.82
C GLU A 63 -16.57 10.76 4.35
N ASN A 64 -16.84 11.88 3.66
CA ASN A 64 -17.98 12.74 3.98
C ASN A 64 -19.35 12.14 3.59
N PHE A 65 -19.35 11.06 2.78
CA PHE A 65 -20.56 10.47 2.21
C PHE A 65 -20.67 8.96 2.45
N PHE A 66 -19.53 8.30 2.69
CA PHE A 66 -19.43 6.85 2.82
C PHE A 66 -18.51 6.50 4.00
N ASP A 67 -18.69 5.30 4.56
CA ASP A 67 -17.70 4.66 5.41
C ASP A 67 -16.62 4.04 4.51
N VAL A 68 -15.46 4.68 4.44
CA VAL A 68 -14.39 4.33 3.49
C VAL A 68 -13.26 3.62 4.19
N THR A 69 -13.00 2.39 3.79
CA THR A 69 -11.78 1.65 4.17
C THR A 69 -10.82 1.58 2.99
N VAL A 70 -9.61 2.06 3.17
CA VAL A 70 -8.54 1.97 2.18
C VAL A 70 -7.69 0.75 2.49
N VAL A 71 -7.64 -0.23 1.58
CA VAL A 71 -6.71 -1.36 1.64
C VAL A 71 -5.60 -1.11 0.64
N THR A 72 -4.39 -0.85 1.14
CA THR A 72 -3.27 -0.47 0.27
C THR A 72 -2.12 -1.48 0.30
N GLN A 73 -1.52 -1.72 -0.87
CA GLN A 73 -0.24 -2.43 -1.02
C GLN A 73 0.96 -1.47 -0.92
N ASN A 74 0.70 -0.16 -0.92
CA ASN A 74 1.74 0.83 -0.75
C ASN A 74 2.18 0.89 0.72
N VAL A 75 3.44 1.22 0.91
CA VAL A 75 4.07 1.31 2.24
C VAL A 75 4.27 2.75 2.72
N ASP A 76 3.85 3.72 1.91
CA ASP A 76 3.87 5.15 2.27
C ASP A 76 2.60 5.53 3.05
N ASN A 77 2.63 6.68 3.70
CA ASN A 77 1.51 7.25 4.46
C ASN A 77 0.76 8.36 3.70
N LEU A 78 0.69 8.26 2.36
CA LEU A 78 0.07 9.32 1.56
C LEU A 78 -1.45 9.36 1.69
N HIS A 79 -2.10 8.24 1.99
CA HIS A 79 -3.54 8.21 2.27
C HIS A 79 -3.87 8.96 3.56
N GLU A 80 -3.16 8.69 4.65
CA GLU A 80 -3.31 9.37 5.93
C GLU A 80 -3.01 10.86 5.80
N ARG A 81 -1.94 11.20 5.08
CA ARG A 81 -1.55 12.60 4.82
C ARG A 81 -2.55 13.34 3.92
N ALA A 82 -3.35 12.63 3.16
CA ALA A 82 -4.48 13.17 2.38
C ALA A 82 -5.74 13.34 3.23
N GLY A 83 -5.79 12.75 4.44
CA GLY A 83 -6.91 12.82 5.35
C GLY A 83 -7.75 11.55 5.48
N SER A 84 -7.34 10.42 4.86
CA SER A 84 -8.03 9.14 5.09
C SER A 84 -7.80 8.65 6.52
N HIS A 85 -8.89 8.24 7.20
CA HIS A 85 -8.88 7.85 8.61
C HIS A 85 -8.72 6.33 8.81
N HIS A 86 -9.22 5.53 7.88
CA HIS A 86 -9.16 4.08 7.98
C HIS A 86 -8.35 3.48 6.83
N VAL A 87 -7.07 3.23 7.10
CA VAL A 87 -6.11 2.70 6.11
C VAL A 87 -5.50 1.39 6.62
N ILE A 88 -5.62 0.33 5.82
CA ILE A 88 -5.05 -0.99 6.07
C ILE A 88 -3.85 -1.19 5.16
N HIS A 89 -2.67 -1.23 5.74
CA HIS A 89 -1.42 -1.47 5.02
C HIS A 89 -1.11 -2.97 4.95
N LEU A 90 -1.32 -3.59 3.79
CA LEU A 90 -1.05 -5.02 3.60
C LEU A 90 0.44 -5.37 3.70
N HIS A 91 1.30 -4.46 3.27
CA HIS A 91 2.74 -4.71 3.18
C HIS A 91 3.56 -3.92 4.20
N GLY A 92 2.92 -3.49 5.30
CA GLY A 92 3.57 -2.70 6.33
C GLY A 92 3.72 -1.22 5.98
N GLU A 93 4.49 -0.50 6.78
CA GLU A 93 4.58 0.96 6.71
C GLU A 93 6.03 1.43 6.78
N LEU A 94 6.42 2.22 5.81
CA LEU A 94 7.80 2.72 5.67
C LEU A 94 8.22 3.65 6.81
N THR A 95 7.26 4.32 7.45
CA THR A 95 7.49 5.19 8.61
C THR A 95 7.73 4.42 9.91
N LYS A 96 7.55 3.09 9.89
CA LYS A 96 7.70 2.25 11.08
C LYS A 96 8.91 1.31 10.97
N VAL A 97 9.39 0.90 12.13
CA VAL A 97 10.44 -0.10 12.30
C VAL A 97 9.99 -1.17 13.29
N THR A 98 10.65 -2.32 13.26
CA THR A 98 10.31 -3.44 14.13
C THR A 98 11.56 -4.29 14.45
N SER A 99 11.38 -5.27 15.32
CA SER A 99 12.38 -6.31 15.63
C SER A 99 12.69 -7.17 14.40
N SER A 100 13.96 -7.48 14.17
CA SER A 100 14.35 -8.45 13.14
C SER A 100 14.03 -9.89 13.51
N TRP A 101 13.84 -10.19 14.79
CA TRP A 101 13.47 -11.55 15.27
C TRP A 101 11.96 -11.77 15.29
N GLN A 102 11.19 -10.73 15.62
CA GLN A 102 9.74 -10.81 15.76
C GLN A 102 9.05 -9.63 15.01
N PRO A 103 9.12 -9.61 13.67
CA PRO A 103 8.74 -8.46 12.88
C PRO A 103 7.26 -8.07 12.99
N ASN A 104 6.40 -9.03 13.28
CA ASN A 104 4.94 -8.83 13.39
C ASN A 104 4.44 -8.67 14.83
N ASN A 105 5.35 -8.66 15.82
CA ASN A 105 4.95 -8.49 17.21
C ASN A 105 4.70 -7.00 17.51
N PRO A 106 3.44 -6.60 17.85
CA PRO A 106 3.08 -5.19 18.06
C PRO A 106 3.93 -4.48 19.12
N LYS A 107 4.46 -5.24 20.06
CA LYS A 107 5.35 -4.72 21.12
C LYS A 107 6.61 -4.04 20.58
N TYR A 108 7.08 -4.47 19.41
CA TYR A 108 8.34 -4.02 18.83
C TYR A 108 8.16 -3.10 17.63
N ILE A 109 6.92 -2.87 17.22
CA ILE A 109 6.62 -1.92 16.14
C ILE A 109 6.68 -0.51 16.71
N LYS A 110 7.55 0.31 16.13
CA LYS A 110 7.76 1.71 16.54
C LYS A 110 7.65 2.62 15.33
N GLU A 111 6.89 3.69 15.46
CA GLU A 111 6.89 4.76 14.47
C GLU A 111 8.11 5.67 14.64
N LEU A 112 8.73 6.01 13.52
CA LEU A 112 9.84 6.97 13.47
C LEU A 112 9.30 8.37 13.25
N LYS A 113 9.86 9.33 13.95
CA LYS A 113 9.58 10.73 13.65
C LYS A 113 10.27 11.15 12.34
N PRO A 114 9.71 12.13 11.61
CA PRO A 114 10.31 12.59 10.35
C PRO A 114 11.77 13.01 10.47
N GLU A 115 12.17 13.60 11.59
CA GLU A 115 13.54 14.03 11.89
C GLU A 115 14.46 12.87 12.34
N GLU A 116 13.89 11.72 12.71
CA GLU A 116 14.58 10.51 13.17
C GLU A 116 14.39 9.34 12.21
N TYR A 117 14.21 9.61 10.92
CA TYR A 117 13.87 8.59 9.91
C TYR A 117 14.99 7.58 9.65
N GLU A 118 16.22 7.90 10.01
CA GLU A 118 17.38 7.07 9.72
C GLU A 118 17.56 5.99 10.78
N VAL A 119 17.69 4.75 10.34
CA VAL A 119 18.05 3.59 11.17
C VAL A 119 19.49 3.20 10.87
N LYS A 120 20.27 2.87 11.89
CA LYS A 120 21.68 2.48 11.77
C LYS A 120 21.90 1.04 12.17
N MET A 121 22.98 0.46 11.67
CA MET A 121 23.46 -0.81 12.20
C MET A 121 23.82 -0.65 13.68
N GLY A 122 23.28 -1.52 14.52
CA GLY A 122 23.42 -1.45 15.97
C GLY A 122 22.22 -0.82 16.70
N ASP A 123 21.29 -0.16 15.96
CA ASP A 123 20.03 0.26 16.56
C ASP A 123 19.17 -0.96 16.87
N THR A 124 18.77 -1.14 18.14
CA THR A 124 18.10 -2.35 18.59
C THR A 124 16.67 -2.11 19.02
N ALA A 125 15.82 -3.13 18.77
CA ALA A 125 14.49 -3.23 19.36
C ALA A 125 14.58 -3.59 20.85
N ALA A 126 13.44 -3.56 21.55
CA ALA A 126 13.39 -3.86 22.98
C ALA A 126 13.76 -5.32 23.35
N ASP A 127 13.76 -6.24 22.36
CA ASP A 127 14.22 -7.62 22.50
C ASP A 127 15.72 -7.80 22.26
N GLY A 128 16.45 -6.71 21.97
CA GLY A 128 17.88 -6.70 21.68
C GLY A 128 18.24 -7.00 20.23
N SER A 129 17.27 -7.32 19.38
CA SER A 129 17.51 -7.55 17.96
C SER A 129 17.74 -6.26 17.18
N GLN A 130 18.43 -6.33 16.05
CA GLN A 130 18.56 -5.20 15.13
C GLN A 130 17.18 -4.69 14.69
N LEU A 131 17.00 -3.38 14.70
CA LEU A 131 15.82 -2.77 14.07
C LEU A 131 15.84 -2.98 12.56
N ARG A 132 14.70 -3.41 12.02
CA ARG A 132 14.46 -3.50 10.57
C ARG A 132 13.26 -2.64 10.17
N PRO A 133 13.11 -2.28 8.87
CA PRO A 133 11.90 -1.66 8.36
C PRO A 133 10.67 -2.54 8.66
N PHE A 134 9.56 -1.94 9.08
CA PHE A 134 8.28 -2.64 9.22
C PHE A 134 7.62 -2.79 7.85
N ILE A 135 8.21 -3.63 7.03
CA ILE A 135 7.77 -3.95 5.67
C ILE A 135 7.62 -5.46 5.55
N VAL A 136 6.55 -5.92 4.94
CA VAL A 136 6.35 -7.31 4.56
C VAL A 136 7.15 -7.57 3.28
N TRP A 137 8.15 -8.42 3.37
CA TRP A 137 8.99 -8.81 2.26
C TRP A 137 8.43 -10.00 1.49
N PHE A 138 8.90 -10.18 0.27
CA PHE A 138 8.56 -11.38 -0.50
C PHE A 138 8.97 -12.64 0.27
N GLY A 139 8.04 -13.60 0.36
CA GLY A 139 8.20 -14.82 1.16
C GLY A 139 7.71 -14.70 2.60
N GLU A 140 7.41 -13.52 3.11
CA GLU A 140 6.80 -13.34 4.43
C GLU A 140 5.26 -13.42 4.35
N ALA A 141 4.63 -13.84 5.44
CA ALA A 141 3.18 -13.78 5.58
C ALA A 141 2.71 -12.31 5.57
N VAL A 142 1.52 -12.07 5.01
CA VAL A 142 0.85 -10.76 4.99
C VAL A 142 -0.14 -10.68 6.16
N PRO A 143 0.23 -10.09 7.31
CA PRO A 143 -0.56 -10.21 8.54
C PRO A 143 -1.96 -9.60 8.43
N MET A 144 -2.10 -8.55 7.64
CA MET A 144 -3.34 -7.78 7.50
C MET A 144 -4.31 -8.33 6.44
N ILE A 145 -3.98 -9.48 5.82
CA ILE A 145 -4.81 -10.00 4.72
C ILE A 145 -6.20 -10.47 5.23
N GLU A 146 -6.27 -11.10 6.39
CA GLU A 146 -7.53 -11.56 6.98
C GLU A 146 -8.44 -10.37 7.29
N THR A 147 -7.89 -9.33 7.91
CA THR A 147 -8.62 -8.07 8.15
C THR A 147 -9.14 -7.46 6.85
N ALA A 148 -8.33 -7.44 5.80
CA ALA A 148 -8.75 -6.92 4.49
C ALA A 148 -9.85 -7.78 3.83
N ILE A 149 -9.84 -9.09 4.06
CA ILE A 149 -10.91 -10.00 3.62
C ILE A 149 -12.22 -9.65 4.33
N ASP A 150 -12.20 -9.48 5.65
CA ASP A 150 -13.39 -9.12 6.43
C ASP A 150 -14.08 -7.85 5.90
N TYR A 151 -13.28 -6.83 5.53
CA TYR A 151 -13.81 -5.60 4.91
C TYR A 151 -14.31 -5.83 3.48
N ALA A 152 -13.64 -6.68 2.70
CA ALA A 152 -14.08 -6.99 1.35
C ALA A 152 -15.44 -7.74 1.34
N GLU A 153 -15.66 -8.64 2.30
CA GLU A 153 -16.91 -9.38 2.47
C GLU A 153 -18.09 -8.49 2.89
N GLN A 154 -17.82 -7.38 3.56
CA GLN A 154 -18.83 -6.44 4.07
C GLN A 154 -19.03 -5.22 3.16
N ALA A 155 -18.31 -5.14 2.04
CA ALA A 155 -18.37 -3.97 1.17
C ALA A 155 -19.73 -3.86 0.45
N ASP A 156 -20.28 -2.65 0.41
CA ASP A 156 -21.42 -2.28 -0.44
C ASP A 156 -20.98 -1.76 -1.81
N ILE A 157 -19.75 -1.24 -1.88
CA ILE A 157 -19.10 -0.78 -3.11
C ILE A 157 -17.63 -1.18 -3.03
N PHE A 158 -17.08 -1.77 -4.10
CA PHE A 158 -15.68 -2.17 -4.13
C PHE A 158 -14.93 -1.47 -5.26
N VAL A 159 -13.84 -0.79 -4.94
CA VAL A 159 -13.06 0.01 -5.88
C VAL A 159 -11.62 -0.48 -5.96
N ILE A 160 -11.15 -0.76 -7.15
CA ILE A 160 -9.79 -1.20 -7.43
C ILE A 160 -9.06 -0.07 -8.17
N ILE A 161 -7.92 0.40 -7.63
CA ILE A 161 -7.22 1.55 -8.20
C ILE A 161 -5.74 1.21 -8.44
N GLY A 162 -5.30 1.36 -9.68
CA GLY A 162 -3.89 1.33 -10.05
C GLY A 162 -3.14 0.05 -9.69
N THR A 163 -3.79 -1.09 -9.68
CA THR A 163 -3.14 -2.39 -9.46
C THR A 163 -3.30 -3.31 -10.67
N SER A 164 -2.23 -4.05 -10.97
CA SER A 164 -2.26 -5.06 -12.03
C SER A 164 -3.02 -6.33 -11.66
N LEU A 165 -3.49 -6.45 -10.40
CA LEU A 165 -4.09 -7.67 -9.82
C LEU A 165 -3.19 -8.91 -9.94
N ASN A 166 -1.86 -8.71 -10.01
CA ASN A 166 -0.88 -9.80 -10.17
C ASN A 166 -0.15 -10.15 -8.86
N VAL A 167 -0.29 -9.34 -7.80
CA VAL A 167 0.39 -9.56 -6.52
C VAL A 167 -0.58 -10.22 -5.54
N TYR A 168 -0.36 -11.50 -5.26
CA TYR A 168 -1.08 -12.23 -4.24
C TYR A 168 -0.46 -11.98 -2.84
N PRO A 169 -1.27 -12.02 -1.76
CA PRO A 169 -2.69 -12.39 -1.72
C PRO A 169 -3.66 -11.24 -2.04
N ALA A 170 -3.20 -9.99 -2.15
CA ALA A 170 -4.06 -8.82 -2.37
C ALA A 170 -4.94 -8.93 -3.64
N ALA A 171 -4.39 -9.51 -4.71
CA ALA A 171 -5.15 -9.76 -5.94
C ALA A 171 -6.38 -10.66 -5.74
N GLY A 172 -6.37 -11.50 -4.70
CA GLY A 172 -7.46 -12.39 -4.33
C GLY A 172 -8.64 -11.73 -3.63
N LEU A 173 -8.50 -10.51 -3.12
CA LEU A 173 -9.55 -9.83 -2.35
C LEU A 173 -10.87 -9.69 -3.12
N LEU A 174 -10.81 -9.50 -4.42
CA LEU A 174 -12.00 -9.42 -5.28
C LEU A 174 -12.89 -10.68 -5.18
N ASN A 175 -12.34 -11.84 -4.88
CA ASN A 175 -13.08 -13.10 -4.77
C ASN A 175 -13.96 -13.17 -3.51
N TYR A 176 -13.65 -12.37 -2.50
CA TYR A 176 -14.39 -12.29 -1.24
C TYR A 176 -15.53 -11.27 -1.27
N VAL A 177 -15.52 -10.38 -2.25
CA VAL A 177 -16.59 -9.38 -2.41
C VAL A 177 -17.89 -10.06 -2.82
N PRO A 178 -19.07 -9.82 -2.16
CA PRO A 178 -20.34 -10.43 -2.51
C PRO A 178 -20.75 -10.18 -3.97
N ALA A 179 -21.39 -11.14 -4.62
CA ALA A 179 -21.64 -11.11 -6.06
C ALA A 179 -22.52 -9.92 -6.54
N HIS A 180 -23.38 -9.41 -5.65
CA HIS A 180 -24.28 -8.29 -5.93
C HIS A 180 -23.62 -6.91 -5.80
N VAL A 181 -22.44 -6.82 -5.19
CA VAL A 181 -21.74 -5.56 -4.94
C VAL A 181 -21.17 -4.98 -6.24
N PRO A 182 -21.42 -3.71 -6.57
CA PRO A 182 -20.81 -3.07 -7.73
C PRO A 182 -19.30 -2.94 -7.54
N VAL A 183 -18.56 -3.33 -8.58
CA VAL A 183 -17.10 -3.24 -8.61
C VAL A 183 -16.67 -2.22 -9.66
N TYR A 184 -15.77 -1.34 -9.27
CA TYR A 184 -15.15 -0.36 -10.16
C TYR A 184 -13.65 -0.62 -10.25
N LEU A 185 -13.08 -0.52 -11.46
CA LEU A 185 -11.65 -0.62 -11.70
C LEU A 185 -11.14 0.66 -12.37
N ILE A 186 -10.22 1.33 -11.72
CA ILE A 186 -9.55 2.53 -12.23
C ILE A 186 -8.11 2.17 -12.56
N ASP A 187 -7.82 2.00 -13.84
CA ASP A 187 -6.46 1.81 -14.35
C ASP A 187 -6.38 2.28 -15.82
N PRO A 188 -5.33 3.03 -16.21
CA PRO A 188 -5.17 3.45 -17.61
C PRO A 188 -4.84 2.30 -18.55
N LYS A 189 -4.38 1.17 -18.02
CA LYS A 189 -4.05 -0.04 -18.79
C LYS A 189 -5.20 -1.03 -18.74
N GLU A 190 -5.19 -1.94 -19.71
CA GLU A 190 -6.05 -3.10 -19.69
C GLU A 190 -5.58 -4.05 -18.58
N VAL A 191 -6.49 -4.38 -17.69
CA VAL A 191 -6.27 -5.35 -16.61
C VAL A 191 -7.18 -6.53 -16.87
N ALA A 192 -6.59 -7.71 -17.00
CA ALA A 192 -7.35 -8.94 -17.15
C ALA A 192 -8.07 -9.29 -15.84
N ILE A 193 -9.40 -9.30 -15.85
CA ILE A 193 -10.23 -9.70 -14.73
C ILE A 193 -10.73 -11.11 -15.00
N THR A 194 -10.24 -12.08 -14.26
CA THR A 194 -10.56 -13.51 -14.45
C THR A 194 -11.78 -13.99 -13.64
N SER A 195 -12.44 -13.10 -12.90
CA SER A 195 -13.49 -13.48 -11.95
C SER A 195 -14.86 -13.80 -12.57
N GLY A 196 -15.05 -13.65 -13.87
CA GLY A 196 -16.35 -13.80 -14.54
C GLY A 196 -17.42 -12.78 -14.11
N ARG A 197 -17.04 -11.80 -13.33
CA ARG A 197 -17.89 -10.79 -12.69
C ARG A 197 -17.95 -9.54 -13.57
N HIS A 198 -19.09 -8.86 -13.56
CA HIS A 198 -19.19 -7.54 -14.18
C HIS A 198 -18.38 -6.51 -13.37
N VAL A 199 -17.49 -5.78 -14.05
CA VAL A 199 -16.66 -4.73 -13.46
C VAL A 199 -16.78 -3.47 -14.30
N ASN A 200 -17.11 -2.36 -13.66
CA ASN A 200 -17.16 -1.05 -14.29
C ASN A 200 -15.73 -0.50 -14.45
N VAL A 201 -15.23 -0.40 -15.67
CA VAL A 201 -13.85 -0.02 -15.94
C VAL A 201 -13.77 1.47 -16.32
N ILE A 202 -12.99 2.24 -15.55
CA ILE A 202 -12.65 3.62 -15.82
C ILE A 202 -11.19 3.65 -16.30
N ARG A 203 -10.97 3.80 -17.60
CA ARG A 203 -9.63 3.75 -18.23
C ARG A 203 -8.90 5.09 -18.07
N LYS A 204 -8.59 5.46 -16.84
CA LYS A 204 -7.93 6.73 -16.48
C LYS A 204 -6.88 6.51 -15.39
N GLY A 205 -5.98 7.48 -15.23
CA GLY A 205 -5.10 7.54 -14.06
C GLY A 205 -5.92 7.74 -12.79
N ALA A 206 -5.36 7.40 -11.62
CA ALA A 206 -6.09 7.40 -10.36
C ALA A 206 -6.74 8.76 -10.04
N SER A 207 -6.07 9.89 -10.29
CA SER A 207 -6.63 11.22 -10.01
C SER A 207 -7.87 11.55 -10.87
N GLU A 208 -7.77 11.32 -12.18
CA GLU A 208 -8.88 11.57 -13.11
C GLU A 208 -10.01 10.55 -12.94
N GLY A 209 -9.64 9.27 -12.74
CA GLY A 209 -10.59 8.18 -12.54
C GLY A 209 -11.37 8.33 -11.25
N MET A 210 -10.73 8.76 -10.16
CA MET A 210 -11.43 9.07 -8.90
C MET A 210 -12.36 10.28 -9.03
N CYS A 211 -11.99 11.27 -9.84
CA CYS A 211 -12.86 12.41 -10.13
C CYS A 211 -14.15 11.98 -10.84
N GLU A 212 -14.04 11.04 -11.78
CA GLU A 212 -15.19 10.47 -12.49
C GLU A 212 -16.01 9.57 -11.57
N LEU A 213 -15.37 8.64 -10.86
CA LEU A 213 -16.06 7.75 -9.93
C LEU A 213 -16.84 8.52 -8.86
N LYS A 214 -16.25 9.55 -8.26
CA LYS A 214 -16.94 10.37 -7.26
C LYS A 214 -18.22 10.99 -7.82
N LYS A 215 -18.21 11.49 -9.05
CA LYS A 215 -19.41 12.01 -9.70
C LYS A 215 -20.48 10.93 -9.90
N MET A 216 -20.07 9.75 -10.36
CA MET A 216 -20.99 8.62 -10.53
C MET A 216 -21.65 8.21 -9.21
N LEU A 217 -20.85 8.02 -8.15
CA LEU A 217 -21.34 7.62 -6.84
C LEU A 217 -22.30 8.65 -6.20
N LEU A 218 -21.98 9.93 -6.32
CA LEU A 218 -22.81 10.99 -5.73
C LEU A 218 -24.08 11.26 -6.55
N ASN A 219 -24.09 11.00 -7.85
CA ASN A 219 -25.29 11.12 -8.69
C ASN A 219 -26.25 9.92 -8.52
N GLU A 220 -25.72 8.75 -8.13
CA GLU A 220 -26.53 7.58 -7.81
C GLU A 220 -27.19 7.64 -6.42
N THR A 221 -26.69 8.55 -5.54
CA THR A 221 -27.18 8.76 -4.17
C THR A 221 -28.12 9.97 -4.02
N ALA A 222 -28.40 10.69 -5.08
CA ALA A 222 -29.33 11.84 -5.13
C ALA A 222 -30.68 11.42 -5.74
#